data_6bd552adba851b217fe8c61fb7c0d7ad
#
_entry.id   6bd552adba851b217fe8c61fb7c0d7ad
#
_cell.length_a   1.000
_cell.length_b   1.000
_cell.length_c   1.000
_cell.angle_alpha   90.00
_cell.angle_beta   90.00
_cell.angle_gamma   90.00
#
_symmetry.space_group_name_H-M   'P 1'
#
loop_
_entity.id
_entity.type
_entity.pdbx_description
1 polymer ?
#
loop_
_entity_poly.entity_id
_entity_poly.type
_entity_poly.pdbx_seq_one_letter_code
_entity_poly.pdbx_strand_id
1 'polypeptide(L)'
;MEKSYGIYLAYFFMALIALNALRALFRGEYNAMVTAVLMLGMTVIPFVVAKRMNINLPWFVFFLVALALWIHTAGYVQGYYTTFYPYYDKIAHIVSGTAVAVLGFLGVIFVDKYMKMNLNTWFIIFFTIIFGMAMGAAWEIYEFLVDFFFGGSLAGPMQNSLNDTMLDMMFVLAGSIVVALLGVFWFKQHRKEEITQGARNPVCKDLFTLCRFI
;
A
#
# COMPACT_ATOMS: atom_id res chain seq x y z
N MET A 1 -1.44 15.68 18.02
CA MET A 1 -0.73 14.61 17.26
C MET A 1 0.37 14.08 18.18
N GLU A 2 0.17 12.95 18.80
CA GLU A 2 1.30 12.22 19.37
C GLU A 2 2.26 11.88 18.22
N LYS A 3 3.53 12.24 18.39
CA LYS A 3 4.58 11.90 17.43
C LYS A 3 4.79 10.40 17.50
N SER A 4 4.06 9.65 16.67
CA SER A 4 4.32 8.20 16.56
C SER A 4 5.70 8.04 15.92
N TYR A 5 6.63 7.48 16.66
CA TYR A 5 7.98 7.17 16.15
C TYR A 5 7.95 6.35 14.86
N GLY A 6 6.86 5.60 14.63
CA GLY A 6 6.67 4.81 13.42
C GLY A 6 6.62 5.62 12.12
N ILE A 7 6.25 6.91 12.14
CA ILE A 7 6.25 7.73 10.93
C ILE A 7 7.67 8.01 10.40
N TYR A 8 8.69 7.95 11.27
CA TYR A 8 10.08 8.09 10.83
C TYR A 8 10.54 6.94 9.94
N LEU A 9 9.92 5.74 10.05
CA LEU A 9 10.16 4.65 9.12
C LEU A 9 9.67 4.98 7.71
N ALA A 10 8.52 5.65 7.57
CA ALA A 10 8.07 6.11 6.27
C ALA A 10 9.05 7.13 5.67
N TYR A 11 9.49 8.12 6.45
CA TYR A 11 10.48 9.10 5.99
C TYR A 11 11.82 8.46 5.63
N PHE A 12 12.24 7.42 6.35
CA PHE A 12 13.44 6.66 6.01
C PHE A 12 13.33 6.03 4.62
N PHE A 13 12.23 5.33 4.30
CA PHE A 13 12.04 4.75 2.97
C PHE A 13 11.88 5.81 1.88
N MET A 14 11.21 6.93 2.17
CA MET A 14 11.15 8.07 1.24
C MET A 14 12.55 8.62 0.93
N ALA A 15 13.43 8.72 1.93
CA ALA A 15 14.82 9.13 1.73
C ALA A 15 15.60 8.12 0.87
N LEU A 16 15.38 6.82 1.06
CA LEU A 16 15.98 5.78 0.21
C LEU A 16 15.50 5.86 -1.24
N ILE A 17 14.21 6.18 -1.49
CA ILE A 17 13.70 6.42 -2.85
C ILE A 17 14.40 7.66 -3.47
N ALA A 18 14.52 8.74 -2.70
CA ALA A 18 15.22 9.95 -3.17
C ALA A 18 16.69 9.67 -3.50
N LEU A 19 17.39 8.86 -2.69
CA LEU A 19 18.76 8.41 -2.97
C LEU A 19 18.84 7.57 -4.24
N ASN A 20 17.85 6.69 -4.50
CA ASN A 20 17.77 5.94 -5.75
C ASN A 20 17.58 6.86 -6.96
N ALA A 21 16.75 7.90 -6.86
CA ALA A 21 16.60 8.90 -7.92
C ALA A 21 17.91 9.64 -8.22
N LEU A 22 18.63 10.06 -7.18
CA LEU A 22 19.93 10.69 -7.33
C LEU A 22 20.97 9.74 -7.95
N ARG A 23 21.00 8.48 -7.51
CA ARG A 23 21.89 7.46 -8.08
C ARG A 23 21.62 7.25 -9.58
N ALA A 24 20.35 7.14 -9.98
CA ALA A 24 19.96 7.00 -11.37
C ALA A 24 20.38 8.25 -12.20
N LEU A 25 20.19 9.45 -11.66
CA LEU A 25 20.63 10.70 -12.28
C LEU A 25 22.14 10.70 -12.55
N PHE A 26 22.96 10.38 -11.54
CA PHE A 26 24.43 10.37 -11.69
C PHE A 26 24.95 9.29 -12.63
N ARG A 27 24.15 8.24 -12.89
CA ARG A 27 24.46 7.20 -13.88
C ARG A 27 23.98 7.55 -15.29
N GLY A 28 23.25 8.65 -15.48
CA GLY A 28 22.61 8.99 -16.74
C GLY A 28 21.38 8.11 -17.08
N GLU A 29 20.84 7.37 -16.11
CA GLU A 29 19.70 6.48 -16.24
C GLU A 29 18.40 7.27 -16.06
N TYR A 30 18.11 8.19 -16.99
CA TYR A 30 17.02 9.17 -16.83
C TYR A 30 15.64 8.58 -16.65
N ASN A 31 15.32 7.43 -17.29
CA ASN A 31 14.02 6.79 -17.12
C ASN A 31 13.87 6.20 -15.69
N ALA A 32 14.92 5.55 -15.16
CA ALA A 32 14.94 5.07 -13.78
C ALA A 32 14.82 6.24 -12.78
N MET A 33 15.47 7.36 -13.07
CA MET A 33 15.32 8.58 -12.29
C MET A 33 13.88 9.09 -12.30
N VAL A 34 13.25 9.20 -13.46
CA VAL A 34 11.85 9.66 -13.60
C VAL A 34 10.92 8.71 -12.84
N THR A 35 11.10 7.39 -13.00
CA THR A 35 10.31 6.39 -12.25
C THR A 35 10.48 6.56 -10.74
N ALA A 36 11.71 6.73 -10.25
CA ALA A 36 11.96 6.93 -8.82
C ALA A 36 11.34 8.23 -8.29
N VAL A 37 11.38 9.32 -9.07
CA VAL A 37 10.75 10.61 -8.71
C VAL A 37 9.22 10.47 -8.66
N LEU A 38 8.61 9.77 -9.62
CA LEU A 38 7.18 9.51 -9.62
C LEU A 38 6.76 8.66 -8.39
N MET A 39 7.52 7.61 -8.08
CA MET A 39 7.26 6.77 -6.90
C MET A 39 7.43 7.57 -5.60
N LEU A 40 8.43 8.46 -5.51
CA LEU A 40 8.58 9.37 -4.38
C LEU A 40 7.35 10.28 -4.25
N GLY A 41 6.86 10.84 -5.36
CA GLY A 41 5.62 11.63 -5.38
C GLY A 41 4.42 10.86 -4.88
N MET A 42 4.29 9.58 -5.26
CA MET A 42 3.19 8.72 -4.80
C MET A 42 3.23 8.49 -3.28
N THR A 43 4.39 8.48 -2.63
CA THR A 43 4.47 8.37 -1.16
C THR A 43 3.82 9.54 -0.42
N VAL A 44 3.65 10.68 -1.09
CA VAL A 44 3.03 11.88 -0.50
C VAL A 44 1.50 11.78 -0.50
N ILE A 45 0.92 10.94 -1.36
CA ILE A 45 -0.55 10.83 -1.52
C ILE A 45 -1.26 10.57 -0.18
N PRO A 46 -0.87 9.58 0.65
CA PRO A 46 -1.52 9.35 1.93
C PRO A 46 -1.49 10.58 2.86
N PHE A 47 -0.39 11.35 2.85
CA PHE A 47 -0.28 12.58 3.66
C PHE A 47 -1.25 13.66 3.17
N VAL A 48 -1.36 13.84 1.85
CA VAL A 48 -2.28 14.82 1.24
C VAL A 48 -3.73 14.42 1.52
N VAL A 49 -4.08 13.14 1.35
CA VAL A 49 -5.42 12.62 1.61
C VAL A 49 -5.77 12.80 3.09
N ALA A 50 -4.91 12.39 4.01
CA ALA A 50 -5.11 12.56 5.44
C ALA A 50 -5.37 14.03 5.82
N LYS A 51 -4.56 14.94 5.27
CA LYS A 51 -4.69 16.39 5.50
C LYS A 51 -5.97 16.96 4.89
N ARG A 52 -6.29 16.64 3.63
CA ARG A 52 -7.45 17.20 2.94
C ARG A 52 -8.78 16.70 3.50
N MET A 53 -8.83 15.44 3.87
CA MET A 53 -10.03 14.82 4.44
C MET A 53 -10.12 15.00 5.96
N ASN A 54 -9.13 15.64 6.59
CA ASN A 54 -9.02 15.83 8.04
C ASN A 54 -9.18 14.50 8.80
N ILE A 55 -8.52 13.45 8.30
CA ILE A 55 -8.51 12.11 8.93
C ILE A 55 -7.13 11.79 9.50
N ASN A 56 -7.11 11.06 10.60
CA ASN A 56 -5.87 10.54 11.18
C ASN A 56 -5.65 9.12 10.67
N LEU A 57 -4.76 8.97 9.67
CA LEU A 57 -4.32 7.65 9.23
C LEU A 57 -3.29 7.10 10.22
N PRO A 58 -3.35 5.79 10.53
CA PRO A 58 -2.32 5.15 11.34
C PRO A 58 -0.94 5.25 10.66
N TRP A 59 0.12 5.36 11.47
CA TRP A 59 1.50 5.53 10.97
C TRP A 59 1.93 4.39 10.02
N PHE A 60 1.45 3.17 10.26
CA PHE A 60 1.84 2.01 9.44
C PHE A 60 1.33 2.11 7.99
N VAL A 61 0.29 2.91 7.71
CA VAL A 61 -0.18 3.17 6.34
C VAL A 61 0.89 3.91 5.55
N PHE A 62 1.45 4.97 6.12
CA PHE A 62 2.53 5.74 5.50
C PHE A 62 3.78 4.88 5.30
N PHE A 63 4.10 4.06 6.29
CA PHE A 63 5.22 3.12 6.24
C PHE A 63 5.04 2.07 5.14
N LEU A 64 3.88 1.38 5.08
CA LEU A 64 3.63 0.34 4.08
C LEU A 64 3.65 0.89 2.66
N VAL A 65 3.07 2.06 2.42
CA VAL A 65 3.12 2.70 1.09
C VAL A 65 4.55 3.07 0.73
N ALA A 66 5.31 3.67 1.65
CA ALA A 66 6.70 4.05 1.38
C ALA A 66 7.59 2.81 1.18
N LEU A 67 7.41 1.74 1.95
CA LEU A 67 8.11 0.47 1.82
C LEU A 67 7.82 -0.18 0.46
N ALA A 68 6.54 -0.29 0.07
CA ALA A 68 6.14 -0.89 -1.19
C ALA A 68 6.78 -0.15 -2.39
N LEU A 69 6.68 1.17 -2.40
CA LEU A 69 7.26 2.00 -3.46
C LEU A 69 8.80 1.97 -3.46
N TRP A 70 9.43 1.85 -2.29
CA TRP A 70 10.88 1.68 -2.21
C TRP A 70 11.32 0.32 -2.78
N ILE A 71 10.63 -0.77 -2.49
CA ILE A 71 10.96 -2.10 -3.03
C ILE A 71 10.95 -2.04 -4.56
N HIS A 72 9.90 -1.50 -5.17
CA HIS A 72 9.85 -1.36 -6.62
C HIS A 72 10.97 -0.46 -7.16
N THR A 73 11.20 0.69 -6.52
CA THR A 73 12.29 1.61 -6.94
C THR A 73 13.66 0.95 -6.84
N ALA A 74 13.93 0.19 -5.77
CA ALA A 74 15.18 -0.53 -5.61
C ALA A 74 15.31 -1.66 -6.65
N GLY A 75 14.23 -2.35 -6.96
CA GLY A 75 14.15 -3.35 -8.02
C GLY A 75 14.65 -2.81 -9.35
N TYR A 76 14.15 -1.63 -9.77
CA TYR A 76 14.53 -0.99 -11.02
C TYR A 76 15.92 -0.37 -11.00
N VAL A 77 16.22 0.48 -10.00
CA VAL A 77 17.46 1.28 -9.98
C VAL A 77 18.68 0.47 -9.56
N GLN A 78 18.49 -0.52 -8.69
CA GLN A 78 19.57 -1.37 -8.18
C GLN A 78 19.68 -2.71 -8.89
N GLY A 79 18.74 -3.01 -9.79
CA GLY A 79 18.72 -4.26 -10.56
C GLY A 79 18.33 -5.49 -9.75
N TYR A 80 17.60 -5.31 -8.64
CA TYR A 80 17.21 -6.47 -7.80
C TYR A 80 16.21 -7.38 -8.49
N TYR A 81 15.39 -6.89 -9.42
CA TYR A 81 14.51 -7.71 -10.23
C TYR A 81 15.27 -8.75 -11.07
N THR A 82 16.44 -8.38 -11.57
CA THR A 82 17.29 -9.31 -12.34
C THR A 82 18.19 -10.17 -11.45
N THR A 83 18.78 -9.55 -10.41
CA THR A 83 19.74 -10.21 -9.51
C THR A 83 19.10 -11.31 -8.67
N PHE A 84 17.87 -11.10 -8.20
CA PHE A 84 17.15 -12.01 -7.31
C PHE A 84 15.91 -12.62 -7.97
N TYR A 85 15.92 -12.71 -9.32
CA TYR A 85 14.83 -13.34 -10.06
C TYR A 85 14.66 -14.81 -9.64
N PRO A 86 13.42 -15.33 -9.52
CA PRO A 86 12.12 -14.64 -9.62
C PRO A 86 11.59 -14.13 -8.28
N TYR A 87 12.33 -14.26 -7.20
CA TYR A 87 11.80 -14.09 -5.83
C TYR A 87 11.55 -12.64 -5.44
N TYR A 88 12.41 -11.71 -5.91
CA TYR A 88 12.29 -10.31 -5.53
C TYR A 88 10.97 -9.70 -5.99
N ASP A 89 10.57 -10.02 -7.18
CA ASP A 89 9.33 -9.58 -7.79
C ASP A 89 8.11 -10.08 -6.98
N LYS A 90 8.09 -11.34 -6.61
CA LYS A 90 7.01 -11.92 -5.78
C LYS A 90 6.92 -11.27 -4.40
N ILE A 91 8.08 -10.94 -3.79
CA ILE A 91 8.12 -10.17 -2.53
C ILE A 91 7.57 -8.76 -2.74
N ALA A 92 7.91 -8.10 -3.85
CA ALA A 92 7.39 -6.79 -4.18
C ALA A 92 5.86 -6.82 -4.31
N HIS A 93 5.30 -7.81 -5.01
CA HIS A 93 3.86 -7.96 -5.22
C HIS A 93 3.09 -8.28 -3.94
N ILE A 94 3.62 -9.14 -3.04
CA ILE A 94 2.93 -9.39 -1.75
C ILE A 94 2.95 -8.17 -0.83
N VAL A 95 4.06 -7.42 -0.79
CA VAL A 95 4.18 -6.22 0.05
C VAL A 95 3.30 -5.09 -0.48
N SER A 96 3.33 -4.82 -1.79
CA SER A 96 2.49 -3.79 -2.40
C SER A 96 1.02 -4.16 -2.38
N GLY A 97 0.68 -5.43 -2.65
CA GLY A 97 -0.68 -5.95 -2.52
C GLY A 97 -1.23 -5.80 -1.10
N THR A 98 -0.40 -6.10 -0.09
CA THR A 98 -0.74 -5.86 1.33
C THR A 98 -0.99 -4.37 1.61
N ALA A 99 -0.10 -3.49 1.15
CA ALA A 99 -0.25 -2.04 1.33
C ALA A 99 -1.55 -1.52 0.71
N VAL A 100 -1.84 -1.94 -0.52
CA VAL A 100 -3.07 -1.54 -1.24
C VAL A 100 -4.32 -2.12 -0.57
N ALA A 101 -4.28 -3.38 -0.13
CA ALA A 101 -5.39 -4.00 0.59
C ALA A 101 -5.70 -3.28 1.92
N VAL A 102 -4.67 -2.82 2.65
CA VAL A 102 -4.84 -1.97 3.84
C VAL A 102 -5.54 -0.66 3.49
N LEU A 103 -5.17 -0.01 2.40
CA LEU A 103 -5.85 1.20 1.92
C LEU A 103 -7.32 0.90 1.56
N GLY A 104 -7.59 -0.21 0.88
CA GLY A 104 -8.95 -0.64 0.54
C GLY A 104 -9.79 -0.93 1.79
N PHE A 105 -9.22 -1.64 2.77
CA PHE A 105 -9.88 -1.93 4.04
C PHE A 105 -10.22 -0.65 4.82
N LEU A 106 -9.27 0.26 4.98
CA LEU A 106 -9.52 1.54 5.65
C LEU A 106 -10.49 2.41 4.87
N GLY A 107 -10.41 2.38 3.54
CA GLY A 107 -11.33 3.11 2.66
C GLY A 107 -12.77 2.64 2.82
N VAL A 108 -13.03 1.33 2.79
CA VAL A 108 -14.40 0.81 2.95
C VAL A 108 -14.95 1.08 4.35
N ILE A 109 -14.14 0.97 5.40
CA ILE A 109 -14.56 1.33 6.77
C ILE A 109 -14.88 2.82 6.88
N PHE A 110 -14.07 3.68 6.25
CA PHE A 110 -14.31 5.12 6.23
C PHE A 110 -15.63 5.45 5.51
N VAL A 111 -15.86 4.86 4.32
CA VAL A 111 -17.11 5.04 3.55
C VAL A 111 -18.31 4.53 4.33
N ASP A 112 -18.23 3.34 4.91
CA ASP A 112 -19.30 2.74 5.74
C ASP A 112 -19.72 3.70 6.86
N LYS A 113 -18.75 4.25 7.56
CA LYS A 113 -19.03 5.16 8.68
C LYS A 113 -19.53 6.53 8.20
N TYR A 114 -18.88 7.12 7.20
CA TYR A 114 -19.24 8.44 6.67
C TYR A 114 -20.65 8.44 6.07
N MET A 115 -20.98 7.39 5.31
CA MET A 115 -22.26 7.23 4.65
C MET A 115 -23.31 6.54 5.53
N LYS A 116 -22.94 6.02 6.72
CA LYS A 116 -23.81 5.27 7.65
C LYS A 116 -24.48 4.06 7.01
N MET A 117 -23.74 3.33 6.15
CA MET A 117 -24.28 2.25 5.34
C MET A 117 -24.53 0.97 6.14
N ASN A 118 -23.87 0.79 7.29
CA ASN A 118 -23.93 -0.41 8.13
C ASN A 118 -23.58 -1.70 7.36
N LEU A 119 -22.45 -1.64 6.64
CA LEU A 119 -21.98 -2.76 5.83
C LEU A 119 -21.71 -3.99 6.69
N ASN A 120 -22.10 -5.15 6.17
CA ASN A 120 -21.82 -6.40 6.86
C ASN A 120 -20.33 -6.79 6.69
N THR A 121 -19.86 -7.62 7.61
CA THR A 121 -18.47 -8.07 7.65
C THR A 121 -18.03 -8.76 6.34
N TRP A 122 -18.90 -9.56 5.71
CA TRP A 122 -18.58 -10.27 4.48
C TRP A 122 -18.36 -9.31 3.31
N PHE A 123 -19.14 -8.22 3.27
CA PHE A 123 -18.95 -7.19 2.26
C PHE A 123 -17.60 -6.47 2.45
N ILE A 124 -17.19 -6.17 3.69
CA ILE A 124 -15.90 -5.54 3.98
C ILE A 124 -14.75 -6.46 3.55
N ILE A 125 -14.82 -7.77 3.86
CA ILE A 125 -13.84 -8.76 3.41
C ILE A 125 -13.78 -8.80 1.88
N PHE A 126 -14.94 -8.98 1.25
CA PHE A 126 -15.06 -9.05 -0.22
C PHE A 126 -14.49 -7.80 -0.89
N PHE A 127 -14.92 -6.61 -0.43
CA PHE A 127 -14.45 -5.35 -1.00
C PHE A 127 -12.93 -5.20 -0.87
N THR A 128 -12.36 -5.53 0.30
CA THR A 128 -10.91 -5.44 0.54
C THR A 128 -10.13 -6.32 -0.44
N ILE A 129 -10.57 -7.56 -0.63
CA ILE A 129 -9.92 -8.51 -1.56
C ILE A 129 -10.06 -8.02 -3.00
N ILE A 130 -11.26 -7.65 -3.44
CA ILE A 130 -11.50 -7.19 -4.81
C ILE A 130 -10.76 -5.89 -5.09
N PHE A 131 -10.70 -4.96 -4.14
CA PHE A 131 -9.93 -3.72 -4.29
C PHE A 131 -8.43 -4.01 -4.47
N GLY A 132 -7.87 -4.89 -3.64
CA GLY A 132 -6.47 -5.31 -3.78
C GLY A 132 -6.21 -5.95 -5.15
N MET A 133 -7.07 -6.88 -5.57
CA MET A 133 -6.97 -7.53 -6.88
C MET A 133 -7.13 -6.54 -8.05
N ALA A 134 -8.07 -5.60 -7.97
CA ALA A 134 -8.25 -4.59 -9.02
C ALA A 134 -7.01 -3.70 -9.17
N MET A 135 -6.38 -3.32 -8.08
CA MET A 135 -5.15 -2.53 -8.11
C MET A 135 -3.95 -3.36 -8.57
N GLY A 136 -3.87 -4.64 -8.18
CA GLY A 136 -2.89 -5.56 -8.73
C GLY A 136 -3.02 -5.70 -10.25
N ALA A 137 -4.24 -5.94 -10.75
CA ALA A 137 -4.49 -5.99 -12.19
C ALA A 137 -4.16 -4.66 -12.90
N ALA A 138 -4.44 -3.52 -12.29
CA ALA A 138 -4.06 -2.21 -12.84
C ALA A 138 -2.54 -2.06 -12.94
N TRP A 139 -1.80 -2.63 -11.99
CA TRP A 139 -0.34 -2.66 -12.03
C TRP A 139 0.19 -3.53 -13.17
N GLU A 140 -0.33 -4.75 -13.34
CA GLU A 140 0.02 -5.64 -14.45
C GLU A 140 -0.30 -5.01 -15.83
N ILE A 141 -1.44 -4.32 -15.93
CA ILE A 141 -1.78 -3.54 -17.15
C ILE A 141 -0.75 -2.42 -17.38
N TYR A 142 -0.32 -1.73 -16.31
CA TYR A 142 0.72 -0.72 -16.43
C TYR A 142 2.04 -1.31 -16.94
N GLU A 143 2.49 -2.44 -16.39
CA GLU A 143 3.70 -3.14 -16.83
C GLU A 143 3.59 -3.57 -18.31
N PHE A 144 2.46 -4.15 -18.69
CA PHE A 144 2.18 -4.49 -20.08
C PHE A 144 2.27 -3.27 -21.02
N LEU A 145 1.68 -2.14 -20.63
CA LEU A 145 1.71 -0.93 -21.46
C LEU A 145 3.12 -0.35 -21.57
N VAL A 146 3.92 -0.39 -20.49
CA VAL A 146 5.32 0.04 -20.53
C VAL A 146 6.13 -0.85 -21.49
N ASP A 147 5.95 -2.15 -21.42
CA ASP A 147 6.64 -3.10 -22.31
C ASP A 147 6.19 -2.91 -23.78
N PHE A 148 4.90 -2.70 -23.99
CA PHE A 148 4.33 -2.53 -25.33
C PHE A 148 4.78 -1.23 -26.02
N PHE A 149 4.75 -0.09 -25.30
CA PHE A 149 5.05 1.20 -25.91
C PHE A 149 6.52 1.58 -25.87
N PHE A 150 7.27 1.12 -24.87
CA PHE A 150 8.65 1.53 -24.63
C PHE A 150 9.66 0.39 -24.74
N GLY A 151 9.23 -0.83 -25.06
CA GLY A 151 10.10 -2.00 -25.20
C GLY A 151 10.66 -2.50 -23.87
N GLY A 152 9.95 -2.25 -22.80
CA GLY A 152 10.35 -2.59 -21.44
C GLY A 152 10.87 -1.40 -20.63
N SER A 153 11.15 -1.68 -19.37
CA SER A 153 11.85 -0.74 -18.49
C SER A 153 13.34 -0.75 -18.78
N LEU A 154 14.10 0.16 -18.18
CA LEU A 154 15.57 0.17 -18.27
C LEU A 154 16.23 -1.10 -17.71
N ALA A 155 15.52 -1.84 -16.86
CA ALA A 155 15.99 -3.13 -16.33
C ALA A 155 15.60 -4.33 -17.21
N GLY A 156 15.01 -4.08 -18.39
CA GLY A 156 14.46 -5.10 -19.28
C GLY A 156 12.93 -5.14 -19.28
N PRO A 157 12.32 -6.19 -19.86
CA PRO A 157 10.87 -6.35 -19.81
C PRO A 157 10.35 -6.33 -18.37
N MET A 158 9.23 -5.66 -18.14
CA MET A 158 8.57 -5.65 -16.83
C MET A 158 7.77 -6.95 -16.64
N GLN A 159 7.14 -7.44 -17.71
CA GLN A 159 6.48 -8.74 -17.74
C GLN A 159 7.35 -9.79 -18.44
N ASN A 160 7.72 -10.84 -17.70
CA ASN A 160 8.56 -11.91 -18.27
C ASN A 160 7.73 -12.99 -18.97
N SER A 161 6.52 -13.26 -18.49
CA SER A 161 5.62 -14.28 -19.05
C SER A 161 4.22 -14.19 -18.45
N LEU A 162 3.24 -14.88 -19.08
CA LEU A 162 1.91 -15.05 -18.50
C LEU A 162 1.96 -15.72 -17.12
N ASN A 163 2.86 -16.69 -16.90
CA ASN A 163 3.02 -17.33 -15.59
C ASN A 163 3.51 -16.35 -14.53
N ASP A 164 4.34 -15.41 -14.90
CA ASP A 164 4.85 -14.35 -14.02
C ASP A 164 3.69 -13.47 -13.54
N THR A 165 2.93 -12.90 -14.48
CA THR A 165 1.73 -12.09 -14.20
C THR A 165 0.72 -12.85 -13.32
N MET A 166 0.46 -14.13 -13.60
CA MET A 166 -0.49 -14.91 -12.80
C MET A 166 0.01 -15.16 -11.38
N LEU A 167 1.31 -15.42 -11.20
CA LEU A 167 1.90 -15.58 -9.88
C LEU A 167 1.83 -14.24 -9.09
N ASP A 168 2.11 -13.13 -9.72
CA ASP A 168 2.03 -11.80 -9.09
C ASP A 168 0.62 -11.50 -8.60
N MET A 169 -0.38 -11.77 -9.42
CA MET A 169 -1.79 -11.68 -9.03
C MET A 169 -2.12 -12.62 -7.86
N MET A 170 -1.54 -13.83 -7.80
CA MET A 170 -1.75 -14.74 -6.67
C MET A 170 -1.11 -14.21 -5.38
N PHE A 171 0.07 -13.59 -5.44
CA PHE A 171 0.71 -12.96 -4.28
C PHE A 171 -0.08 -11.74 -3.79
N VAL A 172 -0.60 -10.91 -4.70
CA VAL A 172 -1.52 -9.80 -4.36
C VAL A 172 -2.79 -10.34 -3.68
N LEU A 173 -3.38 -11.42 -4.23
CA LEU A 173 -4.55 -12.07 -3.65
C LEU A 173 -4.27 -12.56 -2.22
N ALA A 174 -3.14 -13.25 -2.02
CA ALA A 174 -2.75 -13.76 -0.70
C ALA A 174 -2.60 -12.62 0.32
N GLY A 175 -1.90 -11.55 -0.04
CA GLY A 175 -1.77 -10.34 0.80
C GLY A 175 -3.11 -9.72 1.13
N SER A 176 -4.01 -9.61 0.14
CA SER A 176 -5.35 -9.04 0.31
C SER A 176 -6.24 -9.88 1.23
N ILE A 177 -6.18 -11.21 1.14
CA ILE A 177 -6.91 -12.13 2.03
C ILE A 177 -6.42 -11.96 3.47
N VAL A 178 -5.11 -11.94 3.69
CA VAL A 178 -4.52 -11.76 5.03
C VAL A 178 -4.99 -10.44 5.65
N VAL A 179 -4.92 -9.34 4.90
CA VAL A 179 -5.38 -8.03 5.36
C VAL A 179 -6.88 -8.03 5.67
N ALA A 180 -7.70 -8.61 4.79
CA ALA A 180 -9.15 -8.65 4.99
C ALA A 180 -9.53 -9.41 6.27
N LEU A 181 -8.91 -10.56 6.51
CA LEU A 181 -9.19 -11.39 7.69
C LEU A 181 -8.67 -10.74 8.98
N LEU A 182 -7.41 -10.29 9.01
CA LEU A 182 -6.82 -9.65 10.17
C LEU A 182 -7.50 -8.32 10.47
N GLY A 183 -7.79 -7.52 9.45
CA GLY A 183 -8.47 -6.24 9.57
C GLY A 183 -9.87 -6.39 10.20
N VAL A 184 -10.66 -7.36 9.73
CA VAL A 184 -11.99 -7.61 10.30
C VAL A 184 -11.90 -8.18 11.72
N PHE A 185 -10.95 -9.07 11.99
CA PHE A 185 -10.73 -9.59 13.34
C PHE A 185 -10.41 -8.45 14.32
N TRP A 186 -9.46 -7.59 13.94
CA TRP A 186 -9.07 -6.42 14.71
C TRP A 186 -10.24 -5.44 14.92
N PHE A 187 -11.00 -5.15 13.86
CA PHE A 187 -12.15 -4.25 13.91
C PHE A 187 -13.26 -4.78 14.84
N LYS A 188 -13.57 -6.08 14.80
CA LYS A 188 -14.55 -6.70 15.69
C LYS A 188 -14.12 -6.63 17.17
N GLN A 189 -12.86 -6.80 17.46
CA GLN A 189 -12.33 -6.75 18.81
C GLN A 189 -12.45 -5.33 19.40
N HIS A 190 -12.05 -4.31 18.65
CA HIS A 190 -12.13 -2.91 19.08
C HIS A 190 -13.58 -2.42 19.19
N ARG A 191 -14.46 -2.85 18.29
CA ARG A 191 -15.90 -2.55 18.39
C ARG A 191 -16.55 -3.12 19.65
N LYS A 192 -16.12 -4.29 20.11
CA LYS A 192 -16.58 -4.87 21.38
C LYS A 192 -16.12 -4.06 22.58
N GLU A 193 -14.88 -3.59 22.57
CA GLU A 193 -14.32 -2.76 23.64
C GLU A 193 -15.01 -1.39 23.72
N GLU A 194 -15.28 -0.75 22.58
CA GLU A 194 -16.07 0.49 22.51
C GLU A 194 -17.47 0.33 23.06
N ILE A 195 -18.18 -0.76 22.73
CA ILE A 195 -19.52 -1.06 23.26
C ILE A 195 -19.44 -1.28 24.77
N THR A 196 -18.41 -1.97 25.25
CA THR A 196 -18.24 -2.27 26.68
C THR A 196 -17.82 -1.03 27.48
N GLN A 197 -17.02 -0.15 26.90
CA GLN A 197 -16.60 1.11 27.51
C GLN A 197 -17.67 2.22 27.37
N GLY A 198 -18.39 2.27 26.24
CA GLY A 198 -19.49 3.21 26.00
C GLY A 198 -20.69 2.99 26.96
N ALA A 199 -20.85 1.76 27.46
CA ALA A 199 -21.80 1.47 28.54
C ALA A 199 -21.35 2.10 29.90
N ARG A 200 -20.07 2.45 30.03
CA ARG A 200 -19.52 3.09 31.26
C ARG A 200 -19.28 4.59 31.11
N ASN A 201 -19.14 5.14 29.91
CA ASN A 201 -18.91 6.57 29.67
C ASN A 201 -19.55 7.04 28.35
N PRO A 202 -20.60 7.89 28.40
CA PRO A 202 -21.32 8.35 27.21
C PRO A 202 -20.56 9.38 26.35
N VAL A 203 -19.30 9.72 26.65
CA VAL A 203 -18.54 10.81 26.03
C VAL A 203 -17.63 10.35 24.88
N CYS A 204 -17.38 9.04 24.70
CA CYS A 204 -16.57 8.55 23.57
C CYS A 204 -17.42 8.31 22.32
N LYS A 205 -17.72 9.38 21.57
CA LYS A 205 -18.58 9.33 20.36
C LYS A 205 -17.82 9.35 19.03
N ASP A 206 -16.48 9.36 19.00
CA ASP A 206 -15.76 9.59 17.75
C ASP A 206 -14.82 8.45 17.34
N LEU A 207 -14.86 8.10 16.03
CA LEU A 207 -14.00 7.13 15.34
C LEU A 207 -12.49 7.44 15.51
N PHE A 208 -12.17 8.64 15.94
CA PHE A 208 -10.81 9.13 16.14
C PHE A 208 -10.10 8.56 17.38
N THR A 209 -10.82 7.83 18.23
CA THR A 209 -10.21 7.11 19.37
C THR A 209 -9.39 5.90 18.91
N LEU A 210 -9.61 5.40 17.69
CA LEU A 210 -8.84 4.33 17.06
C LEU A 210 -7.35 4.66 16.90
N CYS A 211 -6.98 5.95 16.83
CA CYS A 211 -5.59 6.39 16.70
C CYS A 211 -4.87 6.55 18.06
N ARG A 212 -5.51 6.28 19.18
CA ARG A 212 -4.89 6.43 20.52
C ARG A 212 -4.14 5.18 20.99
N PHE A 213 -4.33 4.04 20.34
CA PHE A 213 -3.81 2.75 20.78
C PHE A 213 -2.85 2.08 19.76
N ILE A 214 -2.45 2.76 18.70
CA ILE A 214 -1.35 2.37 17.82
C ILE A 214 -0.32 3.54 17.81
#